data_a551813e22c7bfdcee147b7aac107e08
#
_entry.id   a551813e22c7bfdcee147b7aac107e08
#
_cell.length_a   1.000
_cell.length_b   1.000
_cell.length_c   1.000
_cell.angle_alpha   90.00
_cell.angle_beta   90.00
_cell.angle_gamma   90.00
#
_symmetry.space_group_name_H-M   'P 1'
#
loop_
_entity.id
_entity.type
_entity.pdbx_description
1 polymer ?
#
loop_
_entity_poly.entity_id
_entity_poly.type
_entity_poly.pdbx_seq_one_letter_code
_entity_poly.pdbx_strand_id
1 'polypeptide(L)'
;MAAADGRMPAEEEQAAPARKMEVGVDNRKDGVVREVVRMEREAVIPILKPKLVMRLAYLIEHEADRNEFLKLCKKVEYTIRAWYQLQFEDLMQLYSLFDPVSGGKRLEQQNLTQEEIETLEFNFMSYLFQIMEKSNFKLLSDEEYDVAQSGKYLLNLPIKVDESKLDKKLLTTYFKEHPHDNLPEFADKYVIFRRGIGIDQTTDYFIMEKIDVMISRAWRSLLRVTRIERLFSRKPQVKPKKDTKKTDEINEDEEEPELFVERVRLEKIELSMRNLLSKMTIQEPTFDRIIMVYRRAGTKDKPDRGIFVKHFKHIPMADMEIVLPEKKNPTLTPMDWVKFLISAVIGLVTLVGSLEMPKADVWVVIAILSGVIGYCAKIYFTFQANMTIYQNMITKSMYDKQLDSGKGTLLHLCDDVIQQEVKEVIISYYILMEQGKATDKDLDLRCEELIKEEFGAECNFDVHDAVKKLEKLGIVHRDSIGRIVCVPLKRANEIIGTTTEEMVMRAQQTTAS
;
A
#
# COMPACT_ATOMS: atom_id res chain seq x y z
N MET A 1 -20.83 0.76 57.75
CA MET A 1 -21.57 1.71 56.89
C MET A 1 -21.08 1.53 55.47
N ALA A 2 -21.98 1.07 54.66
CA ALA A 2 -22.12 0.82 53.26
C ALA A 2 -20.92 1.07 52.32
N ALA A 3 -20.44 -0.02 51.73
CA ALA A 3 -19.66 -0.08 50.50
C ALA A 3 -20.61 0.13 49.32
N ALA A 4 -20.25 1.03 48.41
CA ALA A 4 -20.88 1.18 47.10
C ALA A 4 -20.07 0.42 46.05
N ASP A 5 -20.68 -0.67 45.57
CA ASP A 5 -20.21 -1.52 44.49
C ASP A 5 -20.51 -0.82 43.16
N GLY A 6 -19.47 -0.35 42.48
CA GLY A 6 -19.55 0.30 41.17
C GLY A 6 -19.02 -0.62 40.07
N ARG A 7 -19.80 -1.62 39.68
CA ARG A 7 -19.55 -2.37 38.43
C ARG A 7 -19.96 -1.53 37.24
N MET A 8 -19.02 -1.19 36.42
CA MET A 8 -19.27 -0.73 35.04
C MET A 8 -19.68 -1.92 34.17
N PRO A 9 -20.70 -1.80 33.33
CA PRO A 9 -21.05 -2.87 32.38
C PRO A 9 -20.02 -2.97 31.27
N ALA A 10 -19.58 -4.19 31.02
CA ALA A 10 -18.81 -4.53 29.83
C ALA A 10 -19.71 -4.35 28.59
N GLU A 11 -19.39 -3.43 27.72
CA GLU A 11 -19.96 -3.40 26.37
C GLU A 11 -19.45 -4.63 25.62
N GLU A 12 -20.33 -5.60 25.43
CA GLU A 12 -20.16 -6.67 24.44
C GLU A 12 -20.22 -6.03 23.04
N GLU A 13 -19.05 -5.84 22.44
CA GLU A 13 -18.90 -5.54 21.03
C GLU A 13 -19.34 -6.79 20.24
N GLN A 14 -20.62 -6.82 19.86
CA GLN A 14 -21.17 -7.86 18.99
C GLN A 14 -20.52 -7.75 17.63
N ALA A 15 -19.61 -8.67 17.35
CA ALA A 15 -19.09 -8.92 16.02
C ALA A 15 -20.26 -9.23 15.07
N ALA A 16 -20.50 -8.36 14.11
CA ALA A 16 -21.51 -8.55 13.09
C ALA A 16 -21.23 -9.84 12.31
N PRO A 17 -22.26 -10.68 12.03
CA PRO A 17 -22.06 -11.93 11.31
C PRO A 17 -21.59 -11.64 9.89
N ALA A 18 -20.53 -12.33 9.47
CA ALA A 18 -20.04 -12.32 8.10
C ALA A 18 -21.18 -12.72 7.15
N ARG A 19 -21.69 -11.75 6.41
CA ARG A 19 -22.68 -11.99 5.36
C ARG A 19 -21.97 -12.73 4.23
N LYS A 20 -22.36 -13.98 3.99
CA LYS A 20 -22.03 -14.72 2.78
C LYS A 20 -22.53 -13.89 1.60
N MET A 21 -21.59 -13.31 0.83
CA MET A 21 -21.92 -12.73 -0.48
C MET A 21 -22.06 -13.89 -1.47
N GLU A 22 -23.28 -14.04 -1.98
CA GLU A 22 -23.51 -14.90 -3.15
C GLU A 22 -22.79 -14.27 -4.35
N VAL A 23 -21.97 -15.07 -5.00
CA VAL A 23 -21.29 -14.73 -6.25
C VAL A 23 -22.34 -14.63 -7.35
N GLY A 24 -22.69 -13.40 -7.72
CA GLY A 24 -23.56 -13.14 -8.87
C GLY A 24 -22.81 -13.35 -10.17
N VAL A 25 -23.21 -14.37 -10.90
CA VAL A 25 -22.74 -14.73 -12.24
C VAL A 25 -22.90 -13.54 -13.20
N ASP A 26 -21.84 -13.29 -13.97
CA ASP A 26 -21.68 -12.34 -15.06
C ASP A 26 -22.89 -12.28 -16.02
N ASN A 27 -23.64 -11.20 -15.97
CA ASN A 27 -24.68 -10.90 -16.96
C ASN A 27 -24.23 -9.71 -17.82
N ARG A 28 -23.45 -10.00 -18.88
CA ARG A 28 -22.98 -9.05 -19.90
C ARG A 28 -24.13 -8.48 -20.75
N LYS A 29 -25.09 -7.78 -20.16
CA LYS A 29 -26.18 -7.17 -20.95
C LYS A 29 -26.33 -5.66 -20.82
N ASP A 30 -25.67 -5.03 -19.84
CA ASP A 30 -25.71 -3.57 -19.75
C ASP A 30 -24.26 -3.05 -19.82
N GLY A 31 -23.97 -2.20 -20.80
CA GLY A 31 -22.63 -1.66 -21.09
C GLY A 31 -22.02 -0.77 -20.01
N VAL A 32 -22.17 -1.12 -18.76
CA VAL A 32 -21.53 -0.50 -17.60
C VAL A 32 -20.20 -1.21 -17.34
N VAL A 33 -19.11 -0.54 -17.60
CA VAL A 33 -17.77 -1.03 -17.22
C VAL A 33 -17.75 -1.11 -15.69
N ARG A 34 -17.80 -2.30 -15.14
CA ARG A 34 -17.63 -2.55 -13.72
C ARG A 34 -16.13 -2.52 -13.43
N GLU A 35 -15.71 -1.68 -12.51
CA GLU A 35 -14.34 -1.67 -12.02
C GLU A 35 -14.23 -2.73 -10.92
N VAL A 36 -13.73 -3.89 -11.30
CA VAL A 36 -13.58 -5.06 -10.44
C VAL A 36 -12.09 -5.29 -10.21
N VAL A 37 -11.69 -5.42 -8.96
CA VAL A 37 -10.31 -5.70 -8.56
C VAL A 37 -10.24 -7.11 -8.02
N ARG A 38 -9.36 -7.93 -8.56
CA ARG A 38 -9.12 -9.29 -8.08
C ARG A 38 -8.46 -9.24 -6.70
N MET A 39 -9.05 -9.94 -5.75
CA MET A 39 -8.43 -10.16 -4.45
C MET A 39 -7.66 -11.49 -4.49
N GLU A 40 -6.36 -11.41 -4.29
CA GLU A 40 -5.54 -12.59 -4.04
C GLU A 40 -5.54 -12.88 -2.54
N ARG A 41 -5.57 -14.17 -2.16
CA ARG A 41 -5.29 -14.55 -0.76
C ARG A 41 -3.87 -14.14 -0.44
N GLU A 42 -3.71 -13.40 0.64
CA GLU A 42 -2.39 -12.96 1.09
C GLU A 42 -1.63 -14.12 1.73
N ALA A 43 -0.33 -14.23 1.41
CA ALA A 43 0.53 -15.21 2.03
C ALA A 43 0.88 -14.87 3.49
N VAL A 44 0.56 -13.65 3.94
CA VAL A 44 0.86 -13.21 5.32
C VAL A 44 -0.16 -13.77 6.30
N ILE A 45 0.32 -14.45 7.33
CA ILE A 45 -0.50 -14.94 8.44
C ILE A 45 -0.90 -13.75 9.33
N PRO A 46 -2.19 -13.32 9.33
CA PRO A 46 -2.62 -12.06 9.96
C PRO A 46 -2.76 -12.14 11.48
N ILE A 47 -2.18 -13.17 12.10
CA ILE A 47 -2.29 -13.45 13.53
C ILE A 47 -1.02 -13.02 14.24
N LEU A 48 -1.14 -12.35 15.39
CA LEU A 48 0.00 -12.02 16.22
C LEU A 48 0.67 -13.31 16.73
N LYS A 49 1.99 -13.43 16.58
CA LYS A 49 2.76 -14.61 17.02
C LYS A 49 2.48 -15.03 18.47
N PRO A 50 2.45 -14.16 19.48
CA PRO A 50 2.14 -14.57 20.85
C PRO A 50 0.76 -15.22 20.97
N LYS A 51 -0.27 -14.65 20.30
CA LYS A 51 -1.63 -15.21 20.27
C LYS A 51 -1.65 -16.59 19.60
N LEU A 52 -0.93 -16.74 18.49
CA LEU A 52 -0.78 -17.99 17.77
C LEU A 52 -0.14 -19.06 18.67
N VAL A 53 1.04 -18.80 19.22
CA VAL A 53 1.79 -19.76 20.06
C VAL A 53 0.99 -20.19 21.28
N MET A 54 0.33 -19.24 21.96
CA MET A 54 -0.49 -19.57 23.14
C MET A 54 -1.71 -20.40 22.78
N ARG A 55 -2.38 -20.12 21.62
CA ARG A 55 -3.52 -20.92 21.18
C ARG A 55 -3.11 -22.35 20.82
N LEU A 56 -2.04 -22.52 20.03
CA LEU A 56 -1.52 -23.83 19.68
C LEU A 56 -1.09 -24.62 20.94
N ALA A 57 -0.39 -23.97 21.89
CA ALA A 57 -0.03 -24.59 23.15
C ALA A 57 -1.26 -25.03 23.96
N TYR A 58 -2.36 -24.26 23.93
CA TYR A 58 -3.60 -24.61 24.62
C TYR A 58 -4.27 -25.87 24.04
N LEU A 59 -4.17 -26.09 22.74
CA LEU A 59 -4.71 -27.28 22.07
C LEU A 59 -3.98 -28.58 22.42
N ILE A 60 -2.74 -28.50 22.93
CA ILE A 60 -1.98 -29.68 23.38
C ILE A 60 -2.52 -30.19 24.71
N GLU A 61 -2.99 -31.45 24.78
CA GLU A 61 -3.64 -32.01 25.95
C GLU A 61 -2.68 -32.16 27.14
N HIS A 62 -1.48 -32.67 26.90
CA HIS A 62 -0.52 -32.97 27.97
C HIS A 62 0.32 -31.74 28.36
N GLU A 63 0.31 -31.39 29.63
CA GLU A 63 1.05 -30.23 30.16
C GLU A 63 2.59 -30.37 29.93
N ALA A 64 3.14 -31.56 30.02
CA ALA A 64 4.56 -31.78 29.75
C ALA A 64 4.94 -31.43 28.29
N ASP A 65 4.13 -31.88 27.34
CA ASP A 65 4.34 -31.61 25.91
C ASP A 65 4.07 -30.14 25.57
N ARG A 66 3.10 -29.52 26.22
CA ARG A 66 2.85 -28.07 26.12
C ARG A 66 4.09 -27.26 26.52
N ASN A 67 4.72 -27.59 27.62
CA ASN A 67 5.93 -26.91 28.08
C ASN A 67 7.12 -27.12 27.13
N GLU A 68 7.29 -28.35 26.61
CA GLU A 68 8.33 -28.64 25.61
C GLU A 68 8.05 -27.91 24.27
N PHE A 69 6.78 -27.80 23.87
CA PHE A 69 6.38 -27.02 22.67
C PHE A 69 6.68 -25.53 22.82
N LEU A 70 6.37 -24.93 23.96
CA LEU A 70 6.70 -23.53 24.23
C LEU A 70 8.21 -23.28 24.21
N LYS A 71 9.03 -24.23 24.72
CA LYS A 71 10.49 -24.15 24.59
C LYS A 71 10.92 -24.22 23.13
N LEU A 72 10.35 -25.14 22.36
CA LEU A 72 10.64 -25.29 20.93
C LEU A 72 10.33 -24.00 20.17
N CYS A 73 9.16 -23.38 20.40
CA CYS A 73 8.77 -22.13 19.77
C CYS A 73 9.79 -21.01 20.03
N LYS A 74 10.29 -20.88 21.26
CA LYS A 74 11.34 -19.90 21.59
C LYS A 74 12.65 -20.22 20.86
N LYS A 75 13.09 -21.48 20.86
CA LYS A 75 14.31 -21.90 20.18
C LYS A 75 14.26 -21.66 18.67
N VAL A 76 13.12 -21.99 18.04
CA VAL A 76 12.85 -21.71 16.62
C VAL A 76 12.94 -20.20 16.36
N GLU A 77 12.28 -19.39 17.17
CA GLU A 77 12.33 -17.94 17.01
C GLU A 77 13.76 -17.38 17.08
N TYR A 78 14.54 -17.75 18.09
CA TYR A 78 15.92 -17.26 18.22
C TYR A 78 16.81 -17.74 17.09
N THR A 79 16.64 -18.98 16.65
CA THR A 79 17.43 -19.54 15.55
C THR A 79 17.10 -18.84 14.23
N ILE A 80 15.84 -18.66 13.91
CA ILE A 80 15.40 -17.94 12.70
C ILE A 80 15.89 -16.49 12.77
N ARG A 81 15.72 -15.81 13.89
CA ARG A 81 16.22 -14.44 14.09
C ARG A 81 17.73 -14.35 13.85
N ALA A 82 18.50 -15.31 14.35
CA ALA A 82 19.94 -15.35 14.14
C ALA A 82 20.33 -15.56 12.67
N TRP A 83 19.55 -16.34 11.90
CA TRP A 83 19.81 -16.56 10.47
C TRP A 83 19.73 -15.28 9.64
N TYR A 84 18.82 -14.37 10.02
CA TYR A 84 18.59 -13.12 9.29
C TYR A 84 19.38 -11.93 9.83
N GLN A 85 19.94 -12.03 11.04
CA GLN A 85 20.54 -10.90 11.75
C GLN A 85 21.65 -10.24 10.93
N LEU A 86 22.62 -11.01 10.41
CA LEU A 86 23.73 -10.46 9.63
C LEU A 86 23.24 -9.75 8.36
N GLN A 87 22.32 -10.37 7.63
CA GLN A 87 21.76 -9.79 6.40
C GLN A 87 21.02 -8.47 6.70
N PHE A 88 20.32 -8.40 7.82
CA PHE A 88 19.61 -7.18 8.22
C PHE A 88 20.57 -6.10 8.70
N GLU A 89 21.64 -6.47 9.41
CA GLU A 89 22.69 -5.55 9.80
C GLU A 89 23.40 -4.95 8.58
N ASP A 90 23.74 -5.77 7.58
CA ASP A 90 24.33 -5.31 6.32
C ASP A 90 23.41 -4.35 5.58
N LEU A 91 22.11 -4.68 5.47
CA LEU A 91 21.12 -3.79 4.88
C LEU A 91 21.07 -2.44 5.60
N MET A 92 21.05 -2.46 6.93
CA MET A 92 20.96 -1.24 7.74
C MET A 92 22.24 -0.40 7.65
N GLN A 93 23.41 -1.03 7.54
CA GLN A 93 24.68 -0.35 7.33
C GLN A 93 24.72 0.29 5.94
N LEU A 94 24.34 -0.44 4.88
CA LEU A 94 24.24 0.09 3.52
C LEU A 94 23.27 1.27 3.47
N TYR A 95 22.06 1.12 4.05
CA TYR A 95 21.10 2.23 4.08
C TYR A 95 21.66 3.47 4.78
N SER A 96 22.50 3.31 5.78
CA SER A 96 23.10 4.44 6.49
C SER A 96 23.95 5.34 5.59
N LEU A 97 24.47 4.83 4.47
CA LEU A 97 25.20 5.56 3.45
C LEU A 97 24.27 6.28 2.47
N PHE A 98 23.06 5.74 2.26
CA PHE A 98 22.07 6.26 1.32
C PHE A 98 20.86 6.91 2.01
N ASP A 99 20.96 7.17 3.31
CA ASP A 99 19.96 7.93 4.06
C ASP A 99 19.84 9.35 3.49
N PRO A 100 18.62 9.81 3.12
CA PRO A 100 18.45 11.13 2.48
C PRO A 100 18.92 12.32 3.32
N VAL A 101 18.98 12.16 4.65
CA VAL A 101 19.34 13.24 5.59
C VAL A 101 20.83 13.22 5.95
N SER A 102 21.35 12.04 6.28
CA SER A 102 22.70 11.89 6.85
C SER A 102 23.69 11.17 5.92
N GLY A 103 23.20 10.45 4.91
CA GLY A 103 24.02 9.58 4.07
C GLY A 103 25.10 10.31 3.28
N GLY A 104 24.78 11.46 2.70
CA GLY A 104 25.76 12.23 1.91
C GLY A 104 27.02 12.61 2.67
N LYS A 105 26.89 13.02 3.95
CA LYS A 105 28.04 13.31 4.81
C LYS A 105 28.86 12.06 5.13
N ARG A 106 28.20 10.92 5.32
CA ARG A 106 28.89 9.64 5.59
C ARG A 106 29.65 9.13 4.39
N LEU A 107 29.05 9.25 3.18
CA LEU A 107 29.75 8.92 1.93
C LEU A 107 31.01 9.77 1.72
N GLU A 108 30.93 11.09 1.98
CA GLU A 108 32.07 11.99 1.90
C GLU A 108 33.18 11.59 2.89
N GLN A 109 32.84 11.13 4.10
CA GLN A 109 33.78 10.67 5.11
C GLN A 109 34.51 9.37 4.74
N GLN A 110 33.88 8.52 3.95
CA GLN A 110 34.43 7.22 3.56
C GLN A 110 35.43 7.32 2.40
N ASN A 111 35.49 8.47 1.70
CA ASN A 111 36.37 8.69 0.54
C ASN A 111 36.29 7.59 -0.53
N LEU A 112 35.08 7.07 -0.78
CA LEU A 112 34.83 6.00 -1.76
C LEU A 112 34.92 6.53 -3.20
N THR A 113 35.38 5.68 -4.11
CA THR A 113 35.32 5.95 -5.53
C THR A 113 33.90 5.90 -6.07
N GLN A 114 33.66 6.50 -7.24
CA GLN A 114 32.33 6.49 -7.87
C GLN A 114 31.84 5.06 -8.15
N GLU A 115 32.71 4.17 -8.58
CA GLU A 115 32.39 2.77 -8.88
C GLU A 115 32.03 1.97 -7.62
N GLU A 116 32.73 2.21 -6.51
CA GLU A 116 32.42 1.60 -5.22
C GLU A 116 31.05 2.06 -4.71
N ILE A 117 30.72 3.35 -4.84
CA ILE A 117 29.41 3.88 -4.45
C ILE A 117 28.30 3.23 -5.27
N GLU A 118 28.47 3.11 -6.59
CA GLU A 118 27.48 2.47 -7.47
C GLU A 118 27.29 0.98 -7.13
N THR A 119 28.37 0.28 -6.79
CA THR A 119 28.30 -1.12 -6.32
C THR A 119 27.54 -1.24 -4.99
N LEU A 120 27.77 -0.32 -4.04
CA LEU A 120 27.04 -0.29 -2.75
C LEU A 120 25.57 0.07 -2.94
N GLU A 121 25.25 1.01 -3.84
CA GLU A 121 23.87 1.32 -4.23
C GLU A 121 23.15 0.10 -4.79
N PHE A 122 23.79 -0.62 -5.68
CA PHE A 122 23.27 -1.83 -6.28
C PHE A 122 23.03 -2.93 -5.23
N ASN A 123 23.99 -3.16 -4.36
CA ASN A 123 23.87 -4.13 -3.27
C ASN A 123 22.72 -3.76 -2.33
N PHE A 124 22.58 -2.48 -1.98
CA PHE A 124 21.46 -2.00 -1.16
C PHE A 124 20.11 -2.30 -1.84
N MET A 125 19.97 -1.98 -3.13
CA MET A 125 18.74 -2.25 -3.88
C MET A 125 18.43 -3.76 -3.92
N SER A 126 19.44 -4.60 -4.16
CA SER A 126 19.27 -6.06 -4.19
C SER A 126 18.80 -6.60 -2.84
N TYR A 127 19.39 -6.18 -1.72
CA TYR A 127 18.92 -6.56 -0.39
C TYR A 127 17.53 -6.04 -0.08
N LEU A 128 17.23 -4.80 -0.48
CA LEU A 128 15.90 -4.22 -0.28
C LEU A 128 14.82 -5.01 -1.02
N PHE A 129 15.04 -5.34 -2.30
CA PHE A 129 14.06 -6.12 -3.07
C PHE A 129 13.88 -7.53 -2.52
N GLN A 130 14.96 -8.20 -2.10
CA GLN A 130 14.88 -9.51 -1.45
C GLN A 130 14.04 -9.46 -0.16
N ILE A 131 14.19 -8.42 0.65
CA ILE A 131 13.38 -8.26 1.86
C ILE A 131 11.93 -7.94 1.52
N MET A 132 11.65 -7.14 0.49
CA MET A 132 10.29 -6.88 0.02
C MET A 132 9.59 -8.18 -0.38
N GLU A 133 10.26 -9.02 -1.16
CA GLU A 133 9.76 -10.33 -1.58
C GLU A 133 9.48 -11.25 -0.37
N LYS A 134 10.44 -11.37 0.54
CA LYS A 134 10.28 -12.17 1.78
C LYS A 134 9.23 -11.63 2.74
N SER A 135 8.92 -10.33 2.66
CA SER A 135 7.83 -9.70 3.41
C SER A 135 6.49 -9.77 2.67
N ASN A 136 6.42 -10.55 1.58
CA ASN A 136 5.24 -10.70 0.73
C ASN A 136 4.74 -9.38 0.09
N PHE A 137 5.63 -8.41 -0.13
CA PHE A 137 5.32 -7.24 -0.93
C PHE A 137 5.48 -7.55 -2.41
N LYS A 138 4.48 -7.20 -3.21
CA LYS A 138 4.47 -7.34 -4.67
C LYS A 138 4.61 -5.97 -5.31
N LEU A 139 5.28 -5.91 -6.46
CA LEU A 139 5.30 -4.70 -7.28
C LEU A 139 3.88 -4.38 -7.77
N LEU A 140 3.51 -3.11 -7.69
CA LEU A 140 2.25 -2.63 -8.25
C LEU A 140 2.29 -2.75 -9.77
N SER A 141 1.29 -3.40 -10.37
CA SER A 141 1.19 -3.53 -11.83
C SER A 141 0.62 -2.28 -12.50
N ASP A 142 0.85 -2.12 -13.82
CA ASP A 142 0.21 -1.05 -14.59
C ASP A 142 -1.31 -1.13 -14.54
N GLU A 143 -1.89 -2.33 -14.53
CA GLU A 143 -3.33 -2.52 -14.47
C GLU A 143 -3.90 -2.03 -13.13
N GLU A 144 -3.27 -2.38 -12.01
CA GLU A 144 -3.66 -1.88 -10.68
C GLU A 144 -3.49 -0.37 -10.57
N TYR A 145 -2.43 0.17 -11.15
CA TYR A 145 -2.19 1.60 -11.21
C TYR A 145 -3.25 2.33 -12.05
N ASP A 146 -3.60 1.80 -13.22
CA ASP A 146 -4.63 2.35 -14.09
C ASP A 146 -6.01 2.33 -13.43
N VAL A 147 -6.35 1.24 -12.73
CA VAL A 147 -7.58 1.16 -11.93
C VAL A 147 -7.60 2.20 -10.83
N ALA A 148 -6.49 2.39 -10.12
CA ALA A 148 -6.36 3.42 -9.10
C ALA A 148 -6.51 4.84 -9.68
N GLN A 149 -5.92 5.12 -10.84
CA GLN A 149 -5.97 6.42 -11.53
C GLN A 149 -7.30 6.68 -12.25
N SER A 150 -8.06 5.65 -12.60
CA SER A 150 -9.35 5.78 -13.32
C SER A 150 -10.43 6.52 -12.52
N GLY A 151 -10.17 6.73 -11.23
CA GLY A 151 -11.06 7.33 -10.24
C GLY A 151 -10.98 8.82 -10.10
N LYS A 152 -10.86 9.57 -11.17
CA LYS A 152 -10.87 11.05 -11.07
C LYS A 152 -12.23 11.51 -10.54
N TYR A 153 -12.27 11.96 -9.30
CA TYR A 153 -13.36 12.84 -8.86
C TYR A 153 -13.36 14.07 -9.76
N LEU A 154 -14.53 14.44 -10.26
CA LEU A 154 -14.69 15.57 -11.19
C LEU A 154 -14.14 16.91 -10.69
N LEU A 155 -13.89 17.02 -9.41
CA LEU A 155 -13.46 18.23 -8.70
C LEU A 155 -12.08 18.11 -8.04
N ASN A 156 -11.45 16.95 -8.04
CA ASN A 156 -10.10 16.82 -7.51
C ASN A 156 -9.09 17.35 -8.52
N LEU A 157 -8.24 18.26 -8.06
CA LEU A 157 -7.08 18.70 -8.83
C LEU A 157 -6.17 17.48 -9.03
N PRO A 158 -5.88 17.07 -10.28
CA PRO A 158 -5.07 15.87 -10.52
C PRO A 158 -3.66 16.10 -9.99
N ILE A 159 -3.26 15.29 -9.02
CA ILE A 159 -1.88 15.26 -8.53
C ILE A 159 -1.03 14.61 -9.62
N LYS A 160 0.00 15.34 -10.06
CA LYS A 160 0.99 14.84 -11.01
C LYS A 160 2.35 14.80 -10.34
N VAL A 161 3.11 13.77 -10.65
CA VAL A 161 4.52 13.66 -10.23
C VAL A 161 5.36 14.66 -11.01
N ASP A 162 6.27 15.33 -10.33
CA ASP A 162 7.28 16.17 -10.96
C ASP A 162 8.49 15.31 -11.34
N GLU A 163 8.41 14.70 -12.51
CA GLU A 163 9.46 13.80 -13.01
C GLU A 163 10.85 14.45 -13.12
N SER A 164 10.89 15.78 -13.25
CA SER A 164 12.16 16.51 -13.35
C SER A 164 12.97 16.48 -12.05
N LYS A 165 12.30 16.19 -10.93
CA LYS A 165 12.91 16.09 -9.61
C LYS A 165 13.30 14.66 -9.23
N LEU A 166 13.04 13.68 -10.10
CA LEU A 166 13.33 12.28 -9.86
C LEU A 166 14.53 11.81 -10.68
N ASP A 167 15.38 11.03 -10.05
CA ASP A 167 16.48 10.35 -10.72
C ASP A 167 15.99 9.09 -11.43
N LYS A 168 16.44 8.92 -12.68
CA LYS A 168 16.07 7.78 -13.51
C LYS A 168 17.18 6.73 -13.61
N LYS A 169 18.39 7.04 -13.18
CA LYS A 169 19.55 6.16 -13.40
C LYS A 169 19.52 4.93 -12.49
N LEU A 170 19.25 5.13 -11.19
CA LEU A 170 19.33 4.06 -10.20
C LEU A 170 18.43 2.87 -10.56
N LEU A 171 17.15 3.12 -10.71
CA LEU A 171 16.17 2.06 -10.98
C LEU A 171 16.32 1.47 -12.38
N THR A 172 16.62 2.30 -13.39
CA THR A 172 16.87 1.80 -14.75
C THR A 172 18.09 0.87 -14.79
N THR A 173 19.16 1.19 -14.05
CA THR A 173 20.36 0.33 -13.98
C THR A 173 20.04 -0.97 -13.27
N TYR A 174 19.32 -0.90 -12.14
CA TYR A 174 18.93 -2.08 -11.37
C TYR A 174 18.08 -3.04 -12.19
N PHE A 175 17.01 -2.56 -12.85
CA PHE A 175 16.11 -3.41 -13.63
C PHE A 175 16.69 -3.92 -14.97
N LYS A 176 17.78 -3.34 -15.47
CA LYS A 176 18.51 -3.93 -16.58
C LYS A 176 19.21 -5.23 -16.20
N GLU A 177 19.72 -5.32 -14.97
CA GLU A 177 20.38 -6.51 -14.45
C GLU A 177 19.40 -7.51 -13.83
N HIS A 178 18.27 -7.01 -13.33
CA HIS A 178 17.19 -7.81 -12.74
C HIS A 178 15.87 -7.56 -13.49
N PRO A 179 15.71 -8.15 -14.69
CA PRO A 179 14.46 -8.01 -15.46
C PRO A 179 13.28 -8.60 -14.68
N HIS A 180 12.16 -7.88 -14.70
CA HIS A 180 10.91 -8.29 -14.05
C HIS A 180 9.78 -8.25 -15.08
N ASP A 181 8.97 -9.32 -15.17
CA ASP A 181 7.97 -9.50 -16.23
C ASP A 181 6.85 -8.44 -16.23
N ASN A 182 6.50 -7.93 -15.04
CA ASN A 182 5.39 -6.96 -14.84
C ASN A 182 5.91 -5.61 -14.35
N LEU A 183 6.95 -5.07 -15.01
CA LEU A 183 7.51 -3.79 -14.63
C LEU A 183 6.63 -2.64 -15.13
N PRO A 184 6.10 -1.77 -14.25
CA PRO A 184 5.25 -0.65 -14.66
C PRO A 184 6.04 0.42 -15.42
N GLU A 185 5.35 1.19 -16.29
CA GLU A 185 5.97 2.24 -17.12
C GLU A 185 6.71 3.32 -16.31
N PHE A 186 6.34 3.53 -15.05
CA PHE A 186 6.98 4.52 -14.17
C PHE A 186 8.17 3.97 -13.37
N ALA A 187 8.47 2.68 -13.48
CA ALA A 187 9.50 2.02 -12.67
C ALA A 187 10.94 2.54 -12.91
N ASP A 188 11.16 3.31 -13.97
CA ASP A 188 12.42 4.02 -14.21
C ASP A 188 12.67 5.16 -13.18
N LYS A 189 11.62 5.67 -12.52
CA LYS A 189 11.62 6.88 -11.66
C LYS A 189 11.36 6.57 -10.20
N TYR A 190 10.41 5.70 -9.93
CA TYR A 190 10.02 5.24 -8.61
C TYR A 190 9.34 3.89 -8.71
N VAL A 191 9.35 3.14 -7.64
CA VAL A 191 8.65 1.85 -7.53
C VAL A 191 7.71 1.87 -6.35
N ILE A 192 6.56 1.22 -6.54
CA ILE A 192 5.53 1.06 -5.53
C ILE A 192 5.36 -0.44 -5.27
N PHE A 193 5.54 -0.82 -4.02
CA PHE A 193 5.24 -2.15 -3.55
C PHE A 193 3.94 -2.13 -2.77
N ARG A 194 3.09 -3.11 -2.99
CA ARG A 194 1.84 -3.28 -2.26
C ARG A 194 1.81 -4.61 -1.52
N ARG A 195 1.07 -4.65 -0.41
CA ARG A 195 0.76 -5.87 0.33
C ARG A 195 -0.65 -5.73 0.91
N GLY A 196 -1.49 -6.74 0.68
CA GLY A 196 -2.87 -6.75 1.12
C GLY A 196 -3.80 -5.87 0.29
N ILE A 197 -4.93 -6.43 -0.11
CA ILE A 197 -6.05 -5.68 -0.70
C ILE A 197 -7.25 -5.87 0.21
N GLY A 198 -7.59 -4.82 0.93
CA GLY A 198 -8.78 -4.76 1.77
C GLY A 198 -9.93 -4.03 1.06
N ILE A 199 -11.04 -3.91 1.77
CA ILE A 199 -12.22 -3.17 1.33
C ILE A 199 -12.50 -2.09 2.36
N ASP A 200 -12.50 -0.83 1.93
CA ASP A 200 -12.99 0.28 2.74
C ASP A 200 -14.44 0.58 2.35
N GLN A 201 -15.33 0.58 3.34
CA GLN A 201 -16.75 0.88 3.17
C GLN A 201 -17.13 2.07 4.02
N THR A 202 -17.43 3.19 3.38
CA THR A 202 -17.89 4.39 4.06
C THR A 202 -19.37 4.61 3.80
N THR A 203 -20.16 4.65 4.87
CA THR A 203 -21.60 4.91 4.80
C THR A 203 -21.91 6.27 5.40
N ASP A 204 -22.27 7.24 4.56
CA ASP A 204 -22.64 8.59 4.99
C ASP A 204 -23.74 9.16 4.07
N TYR A 205 -24.22 10.36 4.39
CA TYR A 205 -25.21 11.07 3.56
C TYR A 205 -24.60 11.62 2.28
N PHE A 206 -23.33 11.98 2.26
CA PHE A 206 -22.60 12.52 1.10
C PHE A 206 -23.36 13.65 0.35
N ILE A 207 -23.96 14.57 1.10
CA ILE A 207 -24.89 15.56 0.52
C ILE A 207 -24.16 16.50 -0.44
N MET A 208 -22.99 17.02 -0.05
CA MET A 208 -22.22 17.95 -0.86
C MET A 208 -21.69 17.28 -2.13
N GLU A 209 -21.16 16.08 -1.98
CA GLU A 209 -20.65 15.27 -3.08
C GLU A 209 -21.75 14.87 -4.07
N LYS A 210 -22.96 14.55 -3.58
CA LYS A 210 -24.13 14.29 -4.43
C LYS A 210 -24.56 15.51 -5.22
N ILE A 211 -24.55 16.70 -4.60
CA ILE A 211 -24.85 17.96 -5.26
C ILE A 211 -23.81 18.22 -6.36
N ASP A 212 -22.54 18.04 -6.09
CA ASP A 212 -21.45 18.22 -7.04
C ASP A 212 -21.57 17.27 -8.24
N VAL A 213 -21.89 16.00 -8.01
CA VAL A 213 -22.16 15.03 -9.07
C VAL A 213 -23.39 15.41 -9.90
N MET A 214 -24.45 15.94 -9.26
CA MET A 214 -25.64 16.42 -9.98
C MET A 214 -25.32 17.66 -10.84
N ILE A 215 -24.58 18.62 -10.31
CA ILE A 215 -24.13 19.81 -11.05
C ILE A 215 -23.27 19.39 -12.24
N SER A 216 -22.34 18.47 -12.06
CA SER A 216 -21.46 17.99 -13.13
C SER A 216 -22.22 17.21 -14.21
N ARG A 217 -23.26 16.44 -13.85
CA ARG A 217 -24.16 15.77 -14.80
C ARG A 217 -24.97 16.80 -15.61
N ALA A 218 -25.53 17.81 -14.92
CA ALA A 218 -26.26 18.91 -15.59
C ALA A 218 -25.34 19.66 -16.54
N TRP A 219 -24.11 19.98 -16.12
CA TRP A 219 -23.12 20.66 -16.95
C TRP A 219 -22.73 19.85 -18.19
N ARG A 220 -22.47 18.54 -18.02
CA ARG A 220 -22.21 17.64 -19.16
C ARG A 220 -23.38 17.57 -20.13
N SER A 221 -24.61 17.53 -19.63
CA SER A 221 -25.81 17.58 -20.47
C SER A 221 -25.93 18.90 -21.25
N LEU A 222 -25.63 20.00 -20.60
CA LEU A 222 -25.64 21.34 -21.24
C LEU A 222 -24.56 21.43 -22.32
N LEU A 223 -23.36 20.94 -22.09
CA LEU A 223 -22.28 20.89 -23.08
C LEU A 223 -22.63 20.00 -24.29
N ARG A 224 -23.35 18.88 -24.08
CA ARG A 224 -23.84 18.03 -25.17
C ARG A 224 -24.90 18.74 -26.02
N VAL A 225 -25.86 19.40 -25.39
CA VAL A 225 -26.91 20.14 -26.08
C VAL A 225 -26.34 21.32 -26.89
N THR A 226 -25.36 22.02 -26.34
CA THR A 226 -24.73 23.19 -27.01
C THR A 226 -23.68 22.79 -28.05
N ARG A 227 -23.38 21.49 -28.25
CA ARG A 227 -22.34 20.97 -29.15
C ARG A 227 -20.93 21.57 -28.97
N ILE A 228 -20.68 22.27 -27.87
CA ILE A 228 -19.38 22.87 -27.51
C ILE A 228 -18.36 21.79 -27.16
N GLU A 229 -18.83 20.58 -26.86
CA GLU A 229 -17.99 19.41 -26.57
C GLU A 229 -16.95 19.12 -27.67
N ARG A 230 -17.26 19.43 -28.94
CA ARG A 230 -16.32 19.27 -30.08
C ARG A 230 -15.13 20.24 -30.04
N LEU A 231 -15.25 21.38 -29.36
CA LEU A 231 -14.18 22.38 -29.22
C LEU A 231 -13.23 22.07 -28.07
N PHE A 232 -13.71 21.37 -27.02
CA PHE A 232 -12.92 21.07 -25.81
C PHE A 232 -12.46 19.61 -25.68
N SER A 233 -13.01 18.68 -26.48
CA SER A 233 -12.60 17.28 -26.46
C SER A 233 -11.31 17.08 -27.25
N ARG A 234 -10.17 17.38 -26.66
CA ARG A 234 -8.92 16.67 -26.97
C ARG A 234 -9.08 15.26 -26.39
N LYS A 235 -9.47 14.29 -27.23
CA LYS A 235 -9.45 12.87 -26.87
C LYS A 235 -8.03 12.53 -26.43
N PRO A 236 -7.82 11.99 -25.22
CA PRO A 236 -6.60 11.26 -24.95
C PRO A 236 -6.63 10.07 -25.94
N GLN A 237 -5.63 9.93 -26.78
CA GLN A 237 -5.46 8.73 -27.60
C GLN A 237 -5.08 7.61 -26.66
N VAL A 238 -6.06 6.86 -26.19
CA VAL A 238 -5.84 5.51 -25.67
C VAL A 238 -5.44 4.68 -26.90
N LYS A 239 -4.15 4.38 -26.99
CA LYS A 239 -3.65 3.39 -27.95
C LYS A 239 -4.32 2.06 -27.62
N PRO A 240 -5.02 1.39 -28.58
CA PRO A 240 -5.53 0.06 -28.32
C PRO A 240 -4.32 -0.87 -28.09
N LYS A 241 -4.18 -1.40 -26.88
CA LYS A 241 -3.28 -2.52 -26.62
C LYS A 241 -3.72 -3.69 -27.51
N LYS A 242 -2.79 -4.25 -28.25
CA LYS A 242 -2.96 -5.47 -29.01
C LYS A 242 -3.33 -6.59 -28.04
N ASP A 243 -4.53 -7.13 -28.22
CA ASP A 243 -4.95 -8.39 -27.61
C ASP A 243 -3.99 -9.50 -28.03
N THR A 244 -3.06 -9.84 -27.18
CA THR A 244 -2.31 -11.08 -27.29
C THR A 244 -3.23 -12.18 -26.81
N LYS A 245 -3.91 -12.85 -27.74
CA LYS A 245 -4.59 -14.12 -27.47
C LYS A 245 -3.55 -15.11 -26.97
N LYS A 246 -3.44 -15.29 -25.66
CA LYS A 246 -2.88 -16.51 -25.08
C LYS A 246 -3.97 -17.56 -25.15
N THR A 247 -3.69 -18.58 -25.91
CA THR A 247 -4.43 -19.85 -25.94
C THR A 247 -4.14 -20.52 -24.60
N ASP A 248 -5.05 -20.40 -23.66
CA ASP A 248 -4.98 -21.13 -22.40
C ASP A 248 -5.31 -22.59 -22.68
N GLU A 249 -4.30 -23.43 -22.59
CA GLU A 249 -4.48 -24.86 -22.37
C GLU A 249 -5.16 -25.04 -21.01
N ILE A 250 -6.36 -25.59 -21.06
CA ILE A 250 -7.20 -25.90 -19.91
C ILE A 250 -6.53 -27.04 -19.14
N ASN A 251 -5.80 -26.70 -18.08
CA ASN A 251 -5.53 -27.63 -17.01
C ASN A 251 -6.72 -27.56 -16.05
N GLU A 252 -7.49 -28.65 -15.98
CA GLU A 252 -8.52 -28.90 -14.97
C GLU A 252 -7.84 -29.15 -13.61
N ASP A 253 -7.25 -28.10 -13.03
CA ASP A 253 -6.88 -28.06 -11.62
C ASP A 253 -7.88 -27.12 -10.93
N GLU A 254 -8.51 -27.61 -9.87
CA GLU A 254 -9.55 -27.02 -9.02
C GLU A 254 -9.51 -25.49 -9.00
N GLU A 255 -10.47 -24.86 -9.69
CA GLU A 255 -10.63 -23.40 -9.69
C GLU A 255 -10.97 -22.94 -8.27
N GLU A 256 -9.97 -22.41 -7.54
CA GLU A 256 -10.23 -21.66 -6.33
C GLU A 256 -11.21 -20.52 -6.65
N PRO A 257 -12.21 -20.26 -5.79
CA PRO A 257 -13.17 -19.20 -6.04
C PRO A 257 -12.44 -17.85 -6.09
N GLU A 258 -12.36 -17.28 -7.29
CA GLU A 258 -11.77 -15.96 -7.47
C GLU A 258 -12.61 -14.91 -6.73
N LEU A 259 -12.02 -14.30 -5.69
CA LEU A 259 -12.63 -13.22 -4.94
C LEU A 259 -12.38 -11.89 -5.66
N PHE A 260 -13.47 -11.19 -5.99
CA PHE A 260 -13.39 -9.88 -6.62
C PHE A 260 -14.04 -8.80 -5.74
N VAL A 261 -13.44 -7.62 -5.72
CA VAL A 261 -14.03 -6.43 -5.11
C VAL A 261 -14.53 -5.50 -6.19
N GLU A 262 -15.82 -5.20 -6.17
CA GLU A 262 -16.39 -4.17 -7.04
C GLU A 262 -16.23 -2.80 -6.40
N ARG A 263 -15.66 -1.85 -7.15
CA ARG A 263 -15.56 -0.45 -6.75
C ARG A 263 -16.92 0.24 -6.91
N VAL A 264 -17.59 0.54 -5.79
CA VAL A 264 -18.89 1.21 -5.76
C VAL A 264 -18.69 2.70 -5.52
N ARG A 265 -18.78 3.51 -6.58
CA ARG A 265 -18.62 4.96 -6.51
C ARG A 265 -19.95 5.68 -6.48
N LEU A 266 -19.97 6.86 -5.83
CA LEU A 266 -21.14 7.76 -5.82
C LEU A 266 -21.60 8.13 -7.25
N GLU A 267 -20.67 8.24 -8.20
CA GLU A 267 -20.96 8.57 -9.58
C GLU A 267 -21.74 7.49 -10.33
N LYS A 268 -21.62 6.22 -9.93
CA LYS A 268 -22.32 5.08 -10.54
C LYS A 268 -23.74 4.90 -10.00
N ILE A 269 -24.06 5.52 -8.87
CA ILE A 269 -25.35 5.40 -8.20
C ILE A 269 -26.36 6.33 -8.88
N GLU A 270 -27.59 5.88 -9.08
CA GLU A 270 -28.68 6.69 -9.59
C GLU A 270 -29.05 7.78 -8.55
N LEU A 271 -28.59 9.00 -8.82
CA LEU A 271 -28.92 10.17 -8.00
C LEU A 271 -30.27 10.73 -8.43
N SER A 272 -31.24 10.59 -7.54
CA SER A 272 -32.55 11.25 -7.65
C SER A 272 -32.69 12.29 -6.54
N MET A 273 -33.53 13.32 -6.75
CA MET A 273 -33.85 14.31 -5.70
C MET A 273 -34.39 13.66 -4.42
N ARG A 274 -35.03 12.48 -4.53
CA ARG A 274 -35.52 11.72 -3.37
C ARG A 274 -34.38 11.07 -2.57
N ASN A 275 -33.26 10.74 -3.25
CA ASN A 275 -32.11 10.06 -2.64
C ASN A 275 -31.05 11.04 -2.12
N LEU A 276 -31.26 12.36 -2.24
CA LEU A 276 -30.29 13.36 -1.80
C LEU A 276 -30.01 13.26 -0.29
N LEU A 277 -31.04 13.01 0.50
CA LEU A 277 -30.97 12.92 1.97
C LEU A 277 -30.86 11.46 2.49
N SER A 278 -30.71 10.47 1.60
CA SER A 278 -30.53 9.08 2.02
C SER A 278 -29.06 8.78 2.32
N LYS A 279 -28.82 7.89 3.28
CA LYS A 279 -27.48 7.31 3.48
C LYS A 279 -27.11 6.42 2.30
N MET A 280 -25.87 6.49 1.88
CA MET A 280 -25.31 5.66 0.82
C MET A 280 -23.99 5.06 1.28
N THR A 281 -23.70 3.84 0.83
CA THR A 281 -22.43 3.18 1.09
C THR A 281 -21.56 3.22 -0.17
N ILE A 282 -20.37 3.77 -0.04
CA ILE A 282 -19.33 3.74 -1.06
C ILE A 282 -18.37 2.61 -0.67
N GLN A 283 -17.99 1.79 -1.62
CA GLN A 283 -17.01 0.72 -1.43
C GLN A 283 -15.81 0.98 -2.32
N GLU A 284 -14.63 1.00 -1.69
CA GLU A 284 -13.37 1.24 -2.37
C GLU A 284 -12.36 0.17 -1.99
N PRO A 285 -11.70 -0.50 -2.97
CA PRO A 285 -10.57 -1.36 -2.66
C PRO A 285 -9.42 -0.53 -2.06
N THR A 286 -8.80 -1.08 -1.04
CA THR A 286 -7.79 -0.38 -0.23
C THR A 286 -6.55 -1.24 -0.14
N PHE A 287 -5.38 -0.66 -0.38
CA PHE A 287 -4.11 -1.31 -0.09
C PHE A 287 -3.82 -1.24 1.41
N ASP A 288 -3.64 -2.40 2.05
CA ASP A 288 -3.32 -2.46 3.48
C ASP A 288 -1.97 -1.82 3.78
N ARG A 289 -0.99 -2.11 2.94
CA ARG A 289 0.37 -1.56 3.05
C ARG A 289 0.91 -1.17 1.68
N ILE A 290 1.52 -0.01 1.62
CA ILE A 290 2.27 0.46 0.45
C ILE A 290 3.65 0.89 0.89
N ILE A 291 4.67 0.47 0.15
CA ILE A 291 6.03 0.98 0.29
C ILE A 291 6.45 1.61 -1.02
N MET A 292 6.90 2.84 -0.94
CA MET A 292 7.41 3.58 -2.10
C MET A 292 8.91 3.78 -1.97
N VAL A 293 9.63 3.50 -3.05
CA VAL A 293 11.08 3.71 -3.16
C VAL A 293 11.37 4.63 -4.33
N TYR A 294 12.13 5.69 -4.07
CA TYR A 294 12.55 6.64 -5.10
C TYR A 294 13.82 7.38 -4.70
N ARG A 295 14.49 8.01 -5.66
CA ARG A 295 15.62 8.92 -5.46
C ARG A 295 15.32 10.27 -6.12
N ARG A 296 15.76 11.36 -5.47
CA ARG A 296 15.66 12.71 -6.04
C ARG A 296 16.77 12.93 -7.08
N ALA A 297 16.45 13.70 -8.10
CA ALA A 297 17.46 14.20 -9.01
C ALA A 297 18.34 15.24 -8.29
N GLY A 298 19.61 14.96 -8.18
CA GLY A 298 20.58 15.93 -7.66
C GLY A 298 20.87 17.05 -8.66
N THR A 299 21.52 18.11 -8.20
CA THR A 299 22.09 19.16 -9.06
C THR A 299 23.28 18.61 -9.84
N LYS A 300 23.61 19.21 -11.00
CA LYS A 300 24.73 18.75 -11.84
C LYS A 300 26.07 18.67 -11.08
N ASP A 301 26.27 19.56 -10.11
CA ASP A 301 27.50 19.67 -9.31
C ASP A 301 27.49 18.77 -8.06
N LYS A 302 26.34 18.35 -7.58
CA LYS A 302 26.19 17.49 -6.40
C LYS A 302 25.04 16.50 -6.60
N PRO A 303 25.32 15.25 -7.03
CA PRO A 303 24.29 14.22 -7.15
C PRO A 303 23.70 13.92 -5.76
N ASP A 304 22.37 13.93 -5.64
CA ASP A 304 21.70 13.45 -4.45
C ASP A 304 21.69 11.91 -4.48
N ARG A 305 22.40 11.29 -3.55
CA ARG A 305 22.50 9.83 -3.42
C ARG A 305 21.47 9.24 -2.46
N GLY A 306 20.67 10.10 -1.83
CA GLY A 306 19.67 9.69 -0.84
C GLY A 306 18.56 8.86 -1.48
N ILE A 307 18.30 7.66 -0.92
CA ILE A 307 17.21 6.78 -1.35
C ILE A 307 16.08 6.90 -0.33
N PHE A 308 14.93 7.36 -0.80
CA PHE A 308 13.73 7.50 0.00
C PHE A 308 12.96 6.18 0.00
N VAL A 309 12.68 5.66 1.20
CA VAL A 309 11.82 4.50 1.41
C VAL A 309 10.71 4.95 2.35
N LYS A 310 9.47 4.98 1.89
CA LYS A 310 8.31 5.44 2.67
C LYS A 310 7.28 4.33 2.78
N HIS A 311 6.75 4.13 3.98
CA HIS A 311 5.77 3.10 4.30
C HIS A 311 4.44 3.73 4.70
N PHE A 312 3.37 3.31 4.04
CA PHE A 312 2.00 3.78 4.26
C PHE A 312 1.08 2.61 4.61
N LYS A 313 -0.02 2.93 5.30
CA LYS A 313 -1.06 1.98 5.69
C LYS A 313 -2.43 2.44 5.22
N HIS A 314 -3.30 1.47 4.89
CA HIS A 314 -4.71 1.69 4.56
C HIS A 314 -4.91 2.81 3.53
N ILE A 315 -4.32 2.63 2.34
CA ILE A 315 -4.45 3.59 1.24
C ILE A 315 -5.58 3.17 0.31
N PRO A 316 -6.73 3.87 0.27
CA PRO A 316 -7.75 3.61 -0.73
C PRO A 316 -7.16 3.78 -2.13
N MET A 317 -7.55 2.94 -3.08
CA MET A 317 -7.05 3.04 -4.46
C MET A 317 -7.38 4.40 -5.07
N ALA A 318 -8.53 4.99 -4.72
CA ALA A 318 -8.90 6.34 -5.15
C ALA A 318 -7.93 7.42 -4.69
N ASP A 319 -7.26 7.21 -3.57
CA ASP A 319 -6.35 8.16 -2.93
C ASP A 319 -4.87 7.80 -3.14
N MET A 320 -4.56 6.88 -4.06
CA MET A 320 -3.18 6.43 -4.30
C MET A 320 -2.23 7.58 -4.66
N GLU A 321 -2.77 8.66 -5.20
CA GLU A 321 -2.01 9.88 -5.50
C GLU A 321 -1.34 10.49 -4.26
N ILE A 322 -1.86 10.20 -3.04
CA ILE A 322 -1.28 10.69 -1.78
C ILE A 322 0.12 10.12 -1.55
N VAL A 323 0.39 8.89 -2.00
CA VAL A 323 1.70 8.25 -1.79
C VAL A 323 2.74 8.67 -2.83
N LEU A 324 2.33 9.24 -3.98
CA LEU A 324 3.26 9.58 -5.07
C LEU A 324 4.36 10.56 -4.64
N PRO A 325 5.61 10.38 -5.14
CA PRO A 325 6.74 11.24 -4.80
C PRO A 325 6.66 12.60 -5.51
N GLU A 326 7.37 13.58 -4.98
CA GLU A 326 7.64 14.88 -5.62
C GLU A 326 6.46 15.45 -6.43
N LYS A 327 5.36 15.76 -5.76
CA LYS A 327 4.12 16.24 -6.39
C LYS A 327 4.31 17.60 -6.99
N LYS A 328 3.77 17.83 -8.20
CA LYS A 328 3.64 19.16 -8.79
C LYS A 328 2.59 19.95 -8.03
N ASN A 329 2.89 21.23 -7.82
CA ASN A 329 1.87 22.14 -7.34
C ASN A 329 0.73 22.23 -8.39
N PRO A 330 -0.54 22.18 -7.97
CA PRO A 330 -1.65 22.37 -8.88
C PRO A 330 -1.55 23.73 -9.55
N THR A 331 -1.83 23.77 -10.85
CA THR A 331 -1.89 24.98 -11.65
C THR A 331 -3.35 25.43 -11.79
N LEU A 332 -3.56 26.68 -12.18
CA LEU A 332 -4.90 27.18 -12.51
C LEU A 332 -5.59 26.26 -13.49
N THR A 333 -6.82 25.86 -13.17
CA THR A 333 -7.62 25.03 -14.07
C THR A 333 -7.99 25.84 -15.34
N PRO A 334 -8.23 25.15 -16.47
CA PRO A 334 -8.73 25.86 -17.67
C PRO A 334 -10.00 26.68 -17.41
N MET A 335 -10.83 26.22 -16.46
CA MET A 335 -12.04 26.95 -16.08
C MET A 335 -11.73 28.25 -15.31
N ASP A 336 -10.70 28.26 -14.48
CA ASP A 336 -10.27 29.48 -13.78
C ASP A 336 -9.66 30.47 -14.77
N TRP A 337 -8.94 30.02 -15.79
CA TRP A 337 -8.49 30.84 -16.90
C TRP A 337 -9.66 31.43 -17.69
N VAL A 338 -10.72 30.66 -17.97
CA VAL A 338 -11.92 31.14 -18.64
C VAL A 338 -12.61 32.21 -17.79
N LYS A 339 -12.80 32.01 -16.50
CA LYS A 339 -13.35 33.01 -15.59
C LYS A 339 -12.51 34.29 -15.58
N PHE A 340 -11.19 34.14 -15.52
CA PHE A 340 -10.27 35.29 -15.58
C PHE A 340 -10.39 36.04 -16.89
N LEU A 341 -10.38 35.35 -18.04
CA LEU A 341 -10.53 35.99 -19.37
C LEU A 341 -11.88 36.71 -19.54
N ILE A 342 -12.98 36.07 -19.13
CA ILE A 342 -14.31 36.69 -19.18
C ILE A 342 -14.32 37.97 -18.36
N SER A 343 -13.77 37.94 -17.15
CA SER A 343 -13.72 39.12 -16.28
C SER A 343 -12.81 40.22 -16.85
N ALA A 344 -11.68 39.84 -17.46
CA ALA A 344 -10.79 40.79 -18.12
C ALA A 344 -11.45 41.43 -19.34
N VAL A 345 -12.20 40.67 -20.15
CA VAL A 345 -12.95 41.19 -21.31
C VAL A 345 -14.05 42.15 -20.86
N ILE A 346 -14.84 41.78 -19.84
CA ILE A 346 -15.88 42.66 -19.29
C ILE A 346 -15.26 43.97 -18.78
N GLY A 347 -14.14 43.88 -18.05
CA GLY A 347 -13.42 45.06 -17.59
C GLY A 347 -12.89 45.93 -18.73
N LEU A 348 -12.36 45.32 -19.80
CA LEU A 348 -11.87 46.01 -20.97
C LEU A 348 -13.02 46.73 -21.73
N VAL A 349 -14.15 46.05 -21.93
CA VAL A 349 -15.34 46.61 -22.58
C VAL A 349 -15.89 47.82 -21.79
N THR A 350 -15.95 47.71 -20.46
CA THR A 350 -16.38 48.84 -19.61
C THR A 350 -15.39 49.99 -19.65
N LEU A 351 -14.08 49.69 -19.72
CA LEU A 351 -13.05 50.74 -19.88
C LEU A 351 -13.19 51.48 -21.21
N VAL A 352 -13.31 50.75 -22.33
CA VAL A 352 -13.46 51.31 -23.67
C VAL A 352 -14.73 52.16 -23.75
N GLY A 353 -15.86 51.63 -23.24
CA GLY A 353 -17.14 52.38 -23.23
C GLY A 353 -17.08 53.66 -22.37
N SER A 354 -16.27 53.69 -21.32
CA SER A 354 -16.07 54.89 -20.52
C SER A 354 -15.17 55.94 -21.20
N LEU A 355 -14.25 55.52 -22.08
CA LEU A 355 -13.37 56.39 -22.86
C LEU A 355 -14.09 57.05 -24.04
N GLU A 356 -15.18 56.49 -24.56
CA GLU A 356 -15.99 57.04 -25.63
C GLU A 356 -16.96 58.15 -25.17
N MET A 357 -17.07 58.37 -23.87
CA MET A 357 -17.90 59.44 -23.33
C MET A 357 -17.24 60.82 -23.56
N PRO A 358 -17.98 61.85 -24.04
CA PRO A 358 -17.42 63.17 -24.43
C PRO A 358 -16.86 64.02 -23.28
N LYS A 359 -16.90 63.53 -22.02
CA LYS A 359 -16.23 64.07 -20.83
C LYS A 359 -15.75 62.89 -19.98
N ALA A 360 -14.78 62.16 -20.50
CA ALA A 360 -14.15 61.09 -19.70
C ALA A 360 -13.37 61.73 -18.54
N ASP A 361 -13.93 61.60 -17.34
CA ASP A 361 -13.25 62.02 -16.11
C ASP A 361 -12.17 61.03 -15.83
N VAL A 362 -10.91 61.47 -15.74
CA VAL A 362 -9.74 60.63 -15.46
C VAL A 362 -9.95 59.79 -14.20
N TRP A 363 -10.68 60.29 -13.22
CA TRP A 363 -11.01 59.57 -11.99
C TRP A 363 -11.91 58.34 -12.22
N VAL A 364 -12.81 58.38 -13.21
CA VAL A 364 -13.67 57.26 -13.58
C VAL A 364 -12.83 56.15 -14.22
N VAL A 365 -11.88 56.50 -15.08
CA VAL A 365 -10.95 55.52 -15.68
C VAL A 365 -10.08 54.85 -14.62
N ILE A 366 -9.54 55.64 -13.68
CA ILE A 366 -8.74 55.08 -12.55
C ILE A 366 -9.60 54.17 -11.67
N ALA A 367 -10.86 54.52 -11.39
CA ALA A 367 -11.78 53.69 -10.60
C ALA A 367 -12.09 52.35 -11.28
N ILE A 368 -12.35 52.35 -12.60
CA ILE A 368 -12.59 51.12 -13.36
C ILE A 368 -11.32 50.25 -13.39
N LEU A 369 -10.16 50.85 -13.67
CA LEU A 369 -8.89 50.12 -13.72
C LEU A 369 -8.54 49.50 -12.35
N SER A 370 -8.71 50.26 -11.26
CA SER A 370 -8.50 49.77 -9.91
C SER A 370 -9.48 48.65 -9.54
N GLY A 371 -10.75 48.73 -10.01
CA GLY A 371 -11.72 47.64 -9.85
C GLY A 371 -11.31 46.35 -10.56
N VAL A 372 -10.82 46.45 -11.79
CA VAL A 372 -10.33 45.30 -12.55
C VAL A 372 -9.09 44.69 -11.88
N ILE A 373 -8.13 45.54 -11.49
CA ILE A 373 -6.92 45.06 -10.78
C ILE A 373 -7.31 44.41 -9.44
N GLY A 374 -8.22 45.00 -8.68
CA GLY A 374 -8.72 44.45 -7.42
C GLY A 374 -9.41 43.11 -7.60
N TYR A 375 -10.18 42.93 -8.68
CA TYR A 375 -10.82 41.66 -9.00
C TYR A 375 -9.80 40.57 -9.42
N CYS A 376 -8.82 40.92 -10.24
CA CYS A 376 -7.73 40.03 -10.60
C CYS A 376 -6.93 39.60 -9.36
N ALA A 377 -6.62 40.55 -8.48
CA ALA A 377 -5.96 40.26 -7.21
C ALA A 377 -6.80 39.32 -6.32
N LYS A 378 -8.11 39.54 -6.24
CA LYS A 378 -9.03 38.67 -5.51
C LYS A 378 -8.99 37.24 -6.05
N ILE A 379 -9.06 37.05 -7.37
CA ILE A 379 -8.98 35.70 -7.99
C ILE A 379 -7.64 35.04 -7.63
N TYR A 380 -6.54 35.76 -7.76
CA TYR A 380 -5.21 35.27 -7.45
C TYR A 380 -5.08 34.83 -5.97
N PHE A 381 -5.49 35.68 -5.03
CA PHE A 381 -5.42 35.34 -3.61
C PHE A 381 -6.38 34.21 -3.23
N THR A 382 -7.57 34.12 -3.82
CA THR A 382 -8.49 33.00 -3.63
C THR A 382 -7.86 31.70 -4.12
N PHE A 383 -7.22 31.73 -5.28
CA PHE A 383 -6.49 30.57 -5.80
C PHE A 383 -5.34 30.16 -4.87
N GLN A 384 -4.53 31.11 -4.40
CA GLN A 384 -3.44 30.82 -3.46
C GLN A 384 -3.95 30.24 -2.13
N ALA A 385 -5.04 30.78 -1.59
CA ALA A 385 -5.66 30.24 -0.38
C ALA A 385 -6.17 28.81 -0.58
N ASN A 386 -6.87 28.54 -1.68
CA ASN A 386 -7.35 27.19 -2.01
C ASN A 386 -6.19 26.22 -2.22
N MET A 387 -5.10 26.66 -2.86
CA MET A 387 -3.89 25.87 -3.05
C MET A 387 -3.28 25.49 -1.70
N THR A 388 -3.16 26.44 -0.77
CA THR A 388 -2.62 26.20 0.57
C THR A 388 -3.49 25.22 1.35
N ILE A 389 -4.82 25.39 1.30
CA ILE A 389 -5.75 24.45 1.95
C ILE A 389 -5.59 23.05 1.37
N TYR A 390 -5.49 22.92 0.06
CA TYR A 390 -5.30 21.65 -0.62
C TYR A 390 -3.97 20.98 -0.25
N GLN A 391 -2.86 21.74 -0.26
CA GLN A 391 -1.55 21.23 0.16
C GLN A 391 -1.56 20.76 1.63
N ASN A 392 -2.21 21.53 2.51
CA ASN A 392 -2.36 21.16 3.91
C ASN A 392 -3.17 19.88 4.08
N MET A 393 -4.26 19.72 3.32
CA MET A 393 -5.09 18.52 3.35
C MET A 393 -4.31 17.29 2.88
N ILE A 394 -3.58 17.39 1.75
CA ILE A 394 -2.72 16.28 1.27
C ILE A 394 -1.63 15.96 2.29
N THR A 395 -0.97 16.97 2.84
CA THR A 395 0.11 16.77 3.82
C THR A 395 -0.42 16.09 5.07
N LYS A 396 -1.57 16.52 5.58
CA LYS A 396 -2.23 15.91 6.72
C LYS A 396 -2.62 14.46 6.42
N SER A 397 -3.29 14.20 5.29
CA SER A 397 -3.69 12.85 4.89
C SER A 397 -2.48 11.92 4.71
N MET A 398 -1.40 12.42 4.09
CA MET A 398 -0.14 11.68 3.97
C MET A 398 0.46 11.37 5.35
N TYR A 399 0.46 12.33 6.27
CA TYR A 399 0.99 12.16 7.63
C TYR A 399 0.17 11.12 8.43
N ASP A 400 -1.15 11.20 8.36
CA ASP A 400 -2.05 10.28 9.08
C ASP A 400 -1.93 8.82 8.57
N LYS A 401 -1.62 8.64 7.29
CA LYS A 401 -1.48 7.33 6.66
C LYS A 401 -0.04 6.82 6.59
N GLN A 402 0.96 7.67 6.81
CA GLN A 402 2.35 7.25 6.83
C GLN A 402 2.64 6.47 8.12
N LEU A 403 3.08 5.22 7.97
CA LEU A 403 3.47 4.37 9.09
C LEU A 403 4.90 4.69 9.54
N ASP A 404 5.83 4.75 8.58
CA ASP A 404 7.24 5.01 8.84
C ASP A 404 7.98 5.49 7.58
N SER A 405 9.25 5.84 7.72
CA SER A 405 10.12 6.18 6.60
C SER A 405 11.58 5.80 6.87
N GLY A 406 12.31 5.53 5.79
CA GLY A 406 13.74 5.26 5.84
C GLY A 406 14.08 4.06 6.73
N LYS A 407 14.97 4.27 7.69
CA LYS A 407 15.45 3.23 8.60
C LYS A 407 14.33 2.52 9.35
N GLY A 408 13.31 3.26 9.80
CA GLY A 408 12.17 2.67 10.50
C GLY A 408 11.38 1.70 9.61
N THR A 409 11.15 2.05 8.33
CA THR A 409 10.53 1.13 7.36
C THR A 409 11.32 -0.17 7.21
N LEU A 410 12.66 -0.08 7.10
CA LEU A 410 13.50 -1.27 6.99
C LEU A 410 13.43 -2.15 8.25
N LEU A 411 13.40 -1.55 9.44
CA LEU A 411 13.22 -2.28 10.69
C LEU A 411 11.87 -3.00 10.75
N HIS A 412 10.78 -2.35 10.31
CA HIS A 412 9.47 -2.98 10.20
C HIS A 412 9.48 -4.17 9.25
N LEU A 413 10.11 -4.03 8.08
CA LEU A 413 10.23 -5.12 7.12
C LEU A 413 11.03 -6.30 7.69
N CYS A 414 12.15 -6.03 8.35
CA CYS A 414 12.97 -7.06 8.98
C CYS A 414 12.18 -7.82 10.06
N ASP A 415 11.41 -7.11 10.89
CA ASP A 415 10.57 -7.75 11.90
C ASP A 415 9.42 -8.53 11.26
N ASP A 416 8.75 -7.99 10.25
CA ASP A 416 7.69 -8.67 9.50
C ASP A 416 8.17 -10.01 8.92
N VAL A 417 9.37 -10.04 8.29
CA VAL A 417 9.99 -11.27 7.79
C VAL A 417 10.16 -12.28 8.92
N ILE A 418 10.84 -11.90 10.01
CA ILE A 418 11.07 -12.81 11.13
C ILE A 418 9.77 -13.34 11.71
N GLN A 419 8.78 -12.47 11.91
CA GLN A 419 7.48 -12.88 12.47
C GLN A 419 6.76 -13.88 11.57
N GLN A 420 6.76 -13.65 10.25
CA GLN A 420 6.12 -14.54 9.28
C GLN A 420 6.81 -15.90 9.26
N GLU A 421 8.12 -15.92 9.08
CA GLU A 421 8.97 -17.11 9.05
C GLU A 421 8.79 -18.01 10.28
N VAL A 422 8.76 -17.39 11.47
CA VAL A 422 8.55 -18.11 12.73
C VAL A 422 7.14 -18.70 12.82
N LYS A 423 6.11 -17.97 12.38
CA LYS A 423 4.73 -18.47 12.40
C LYS A 423 4.56 -19.67 11.48
N GLU A 424 5.08 -19.59 10.26
CA GLU A 424 5.04 -20.69 9.29
C GLU A 424 5.68 -21.98 9.83
N VAL A 425 6.88 -21.87 10.37
CA VAL A 425 7.61 -23.01 10.95
C VAL A 425 6.86 -23.60 12.14
N ILE A 426 6.32 -22.77 13.03
CA ILE A 426 5.61 -23.23 14.23
C ILE A 426 4.31 -23.95 13.86
N ILE A 427 3.51 -23.38 12.93
CA ILE A 427 2.24 -23.99 12.50
C ILE A 427 2.51 -25.34 11.82
N SER A 428 3.43 -25.38 10.87
CA SER A 428 3.77 -26.61 10.15
C SER A 428 4.28 -27.70 11.08
N TYR A 429 5.15 -27.37 12.04
CA TYR A 429 5.62 -28.33 13.02
C TYR A 429 4.49 -28.83 13.92
N TYR A 430 3.60 -27.94 14.38
CA TYR A 430 2.45 -28.29 15.21
C TYR A 430 1.52 -29.29 14.49
N ILE A 431 1.17 -29.03 13.23
CA ILE A 431 0.32 -29.92 12.42
C ILE A 431 0.98 -31.30 12.26
N LEU A 432 2.28 -31.35 11.96
CA LEU A 432 3.01 -32.62 11.82
C LEU A 432 3.11 -33.38 13.14
N MET A 433 3.16 -32.68 14.26
CA MET A 433 3.21 -33.27 15.60
C MET A 433 1.86 -33.92 15.98
N GLU A 434 0.75 -33.20 15.77
CA GLU A 434 -0.58 -33.63 16.19
C GLU A 434 -1.24 -34.59 15.18
N GLN A 435 -1.09 -34.35 13.91
CA GLN A 435 -1.79 -35.10 12.85
C GLN A 435 -0.89 -36.08 12.10
N GLY A 436 0.41 -36.08 12.41
CA GLY A 436 1.38 -37.02 11.86
C GLY A 436 1.90 -36.65 10.47
N LYS A 437 2.33 -37.65 9.70
CA LYS A 437 2.99 -37.47 8.41
C LYS A 437 2.06 -36.83 7.37
N ALA A 438 2.61 -35.92 6.58
CA ALA A 438 1.87 -35.24 5.53
C ALA A 438 2.70 -35.12 4.24
N THR A 439 2.02 -35.01 3.09
CA THR A 439 2.62 -34.50 1.86
C THR A 439 2.67 -32.96 1.92
N ASP A 440 3.41 -32.31 1.01
CA ASP A 440 3.43 -30.85 0.95
C ASP A 440 2.00 -30.28 0.78
N LYS A 441 1.19 -30.86 -0.10
CA LYS A 441 -0.21 -30.43 -0.33
C LYS A 441 -1.13 -30.67 0.90
N ASP A 442 -0.99 -31.81 1.57
CA ASP A 442 -1.78 -32.10 2.77
C ASP A 442 -1.42 -31.16 3.92
N LEU A 443 -0.13 -30.84 4.06
CA LEU A 443 0.35 -29.93 5.11
C LEU A 443 -0.16 -28.52 4.88
N ASP A 444 -0.13 -28.07 3.63
CA ASP A 444 -0.65 -26.77 3.21
C ASP A 444 -2.12 -26.61 3.59
N LEU A 445 -2.97 -27.53 3.10
CA LEU A 445 -4.40 -27.51 3.39
C LEU A 445 -4.70 -27.52 4.90
N ARG A 446 -4.01 -28.37 5.67
CA ARG A 446 -4.21 -28.49 7.12
C ARG A 446 -3.77 -27.23 7.87
N CYS A 447 -2.70 -26.56 7.39
CA CYS A 447 -2.25 -25.29 7.97
C CYS A 447 -3.29 -24.19 7.73
N GLU A 448 -3.84 -24.09 6.51
CA GLU A 448 -4.90 -23.13 6.17
C GLU A 448 -6.20 -23.42 6.95
N GLU A 449 -6.63 -24.68 7.04
CA GLU A 449 -7.78 -25.09 7.84
C GLU A 449 -7.62 -24.73 9.32
N LEU A 450 -6.47 -25.03 9.93
CA LEU A 450 -6.18 -24.66 11.31
C LEU A 450 -6.29 -23.14 11.54
N ILE A 451 -5.72 -22.34 10.63
CA ILE A 451 -5.76 -20.89 10.72
C ILE A 451 -7.21 -20.40 10.61
N LYS A 452 -8.01 -20.98 9.72
CA LYS A 452 -9.41 -20.65 9.53
C LYS A 452 -10.28 -21.04 10.72
N GLU A 453 -10.11 -22.27 11.23
CA GLU A 453 -10.93 -22.78 12.35
C GLU A 453 -10.62 -22.08 13.67
N GLU A 454 -9.33 -21.91 13.98
CA GLU A 454 -8.91 -21.39 15.29
C GLU A 454 -8.91 -19.87 15.39
N PHE A 455 -8.79 -19.16 14.26
CA PHE A 455 -8.61 -17.71 14.27
C PHE A 455 -9.60 -16.97 13.34
N GLY A 456 -10.39 -17.69 12.52
CA GLY A 456 -11.31 -17.09 11.56
C GLY A 456 -10.62 -16.27 10.46
N ALA A 457 -9.34 -16.54 10.22
CA ALA A 457 -8.54 -15.84 9.23
C ALA A 457 -8.27 -16.75 8.03
N GLU A 458 -8.13 -16.15 6.85
CA GLU A 458 -7.76 -16.87 5.62
C GLU A 458 -6.42 -16.34 5.13
N CYS A 459 -5.53 -17.24 4.74
CA CYS A 459 -4.24 -16.91 4.10
C CYS A 459 -3.90 -18.00 3.09
N ASN A 460 -3.01 -17.70 2.17
CA ASN A 460 -2.35 -18.67 1.29
C ASN A 460 -1.04 -19.07 1.96
N PHE A 461 -0.97 -20.28 2.49
CA PHE A 461 0.15 -20.70 3.32
C PHE A 461 1.34 -21.11 2.46
N ASP A 462 2.55 -20.58 2.73
CA ASP A 462 3.77 -21.01 2.04
C ASP A 462 4.41 -22.24 2.71
N VAL A 463 3.85 -23.41 2.42
CA VAL A 463 4.31 -24.67 2.96
C VAL A 463 5.75 -25.02 2.51
N HIS A 464 6.12 -24.65 1.28
CA HIS A 464 7.44 -25.01 0.74
C HIS A 464 8.57 -24.32 1.49
N ASP A 465 8.40 -23.05 1.80
CA ASP A 465 9.38 -22.29 2.54
C ASP A 465 9.44 -22.73 4.01
N ALA A 466 8.28 -23.01 4.61
CA ALA A 466 8.18 -23.54 5.97
C ALA A 466 8.92 -24.90 6.11
N VAL A 467 8.71 -25.84 5.18
CA VAL A 467 9.33 -27.17 5.20
C VAL A 467 10.84 -27.08 5.01
N LYS A 468 11.33 -26.25 4.07
CA LYS A 468 12.77 -26.02 3.89
C LYS A 468 13.44 -25.55 5.19
N LYS A 469 12.78 -24.68 5.95
CA LYS A 469 13.29 -24.18 7.23
C LYS A 469 13.27 -25.28 8.31
N LEU A 470 12.20 -26.06 8.37
CA LEU A 470 12.10 -27.20 9.28
C LEU A 470 13.19 -28.25 8.99
N GLU A 471 13.47 -28.56 7.72
CA GLU A 471 14.56 -29.44 7.29
C GLU A 471 15.93 -28.84 7.67
N LYS A 472 16.13 -27.54 7.46
CA LYS A 472 17.34 -26.82 7.87
C LYS A 472 17.55 -26.80 9.38
N LEU A 473 16.47 -26.76 10.16
CA LEU A 473 16.52 -26.91 11.62
C LEU A 473 16.81 -28.38 12.05
N GLY A 474 16.66 -29.36 11.15
CA GLY A 474 16.84 -30.75 11.42
C GLY A 474 15.73 -31.39 12.25
N ILE A 475 14.57 -30.75 12.36
CA ILE A 475 13.42 -31.19 13.17
C ILE A 475 12.32 -31.88 12.36
N VAL A 476 12.48 -31.94 11.04
CA VAL A 476 11.69 -32.76 10.14
C VAL A 476 12.61 -33.48 9.15
N HIS A 477 12.11 -34.59 8.58
CA HIS A 477 12.76 -35.30 7.50
C HIS A 477 11.71 -35.88 6.56
N ARG A 478 12.10 -36.25 5.34
CA ARG A 478 11.23 -36.94 4.40
C ARG A 478 11.40 -38.47 4.54
N ASP A 479 10.27 -39.17 4.55
CA ASP A 479 10.29 -40.64 4.54
C ASP A 479 10.60 -41.16 3.11
N SER A 480 10.68 -42.49 2.96
CA SER A 480 11.00 -43.16 1.69
C SER A 480 10.00 -42.88 0.55
N ILE A 481 8.83 -42.35 0.87
CA ILE A 481 7.73 -42.05 -0.07
C ILE A 481 7.66 -40.52 -0.31
N GLY A 482 8.53 -39.74 0.35
CA GLY A 482 8.57 -38.27 0.21
C GLY A 482 7.65 -37.50 1.16
N ARG A 483 6.97 -38.14 2.10
CA ARG A 483 6.15 -37.49 3.12
C ARG A 483 7.01 -36.85 4.20
N ILE A 484 6.59 -35.72 4.69
CA ILE A 484 7.24 -34.96 5.76
C ILE A 484 6.88 -35.60 7.11
N VAL A 485 7.87 -35.81 7.93
CA VAL A 485 7.74 -36.44 9.26
C VAL A 485 8.47 -35.57 10.27
N CYS A 486 7.80 -35.18 11.35
CA CYS A 486 8.44 -34.42 12.42
C CYS A 486 9.20 -35.33 13.40
N VAL A 487 10.21 -34.77 14.00
CA VAL A 487 10.95 -35.38 15.13
C VAL A 487 10.15 -35.10 16.42
N PRO A 488 10.08 -36.05 17.39
CA PRO A 488 9.40 -35.80 18.66
C PRO A 488 9.92 -34.56 19.41
N LEU A 489 9.06 -33.84 20.13
CA LEU A 489 9.33 -32.56 20.79
C LEU A 489 10.63 -32.52 21.59
N LYS A 490 10.87 -33.49 22.46
CA LYS A 490 12.08 -33.55 23.28
C LYS A 490 13.34 -33.63 22.42
N ARG A 491 13.29 -34.48 21.39
CA ARG A 491 14.42 -34.66 20.47
C ARG A 491 14.62 -33.41 19.59
N ALA A 492 13.55 -32.78 19.15
CA ALA A 492 13.63 -31.52 18.41
C ALA A 492 14.28 -30.39 19.23
N ASN A 493 13.92 -30.30 20.52
CA ASN A 493 14.55 -29.35 21.44
C ASN A 493 16.06 -29.66 21.67
N GLU A 494 16.48 -30.91 21.64
CA GLU A 494 17.88 -31.32 21.73
C GLU A 494 18.65 -30.97 20.44
N ILE A 495 18.06 -31.21 19.28
CA ILE A 495 18.68 -30.96 17.96
C ILE A 495 18.96 -29.46 17.78
N ILE A 496 17.99 -28.59 18.05
CA ILE A 496 18.19 -27.12 17.96
C ILE A 496 19.24 -26.66 18.97
N GLY A 497 19.38 -27.40 20.08
CA GLY A 497 20.43 -27.16 21.08
C GLY A 497 20.11 -25.99 22.01
N THR A 498 21.15 -25.37 22.54
CA THR A 498 21.05 -24.23 23.46
C THR A 498 21.08 -22.92 22.70
N THR A 499 20.10 -22.05 22.91
CA THR A 499 20.07 -20.73 22.29
C THR A 499 21.05 -19.78 22.98
N THR A 500 21.43 -18.71 22.28
CA THR A 500 22.31 -17.64 22.84
C THR A 500 21.72 -17.06 24.13
N GLU A 501 20.38 -16.87 24.18
CA GLU A 501 19.70 -16.39 25.38
C GLU A 501 19.86 -17.33 26.57
N GLU A 502 19.66 -18.65 26.35
CA GLU A 502 19.86 -19.64 27.40
C GLU A 502 21.31 -19.67 27.89
N MET A 503 22.29 -19.48 26.97
CA MET A 503 23.70 -19.36 27.35
C MET A 503 23.96 -18.15 28.23
N VAL A 504 23.42 -16.98 27.85
CA VAL A 504 23.56 -15.75 28.61
C VAL A 504 22.90 -15.88 29.98
N MET A 505 21.69 -16.45 30.05
CA MET A 505 21.00 -16.69 31.32
C MET A 505 21.78 -17.63 32.23
N ARG A 506 22.35 -18.71 31.69
CA ARG A 506 23.20 -19.62 32.45
C ARG A 506 24.47 -18.93 32.96
N ALA A 507 25.11 -18.12 32.11
CA ALA A 507 26.29 -17.35 32.52
C ALA A 507 25.95 -16.36 33.65
N GLN A 508 24.82 -15.69 33.59
CA GLN A 508 24.36 -14.78 34.67
C GLN A 508 24.05 -15.51 35.98
N GLN A 509 23.46 -16.70 35.89
CA GLN A 509 23.22 -17.55 37.09
C GLN A 509 24.51 -18.05 37.72
N THR A 510 25.51 -18.38 36.90
CA THR A 510 26.82 -18.86 37.39
C THR A 510 27.63 -17.71 38.05
N THR A 511 27.43 -16.45 37.63
CA THR A 511 28.09 -15.31 38.24
C THR A 511 27.38 -14.79 39.50
N ALA A 512 26.13 -15.22 39.75
CA ALA A 512 25.34 -14.88 40.93
C ALA A 512 25.42 -15.91 42.07
N SER A 513 26.02 -17.04 41.82
CA SER A 513 26.33 -18.10 42.79
C SER A 513 27.81 -18.04 43.21
#